data_b000c5da6701c0139220f5ab9b58bb07
#
_entry.id   b000c5da6701c0139220f5ab9b58bb07
#
_cell.length_a   1.000
_cell.length_b   1.000
_cell.length_c   1.000
_cell.angle_alpha   90.00
_cell.angle_beta   90.00
_cell.angle_gamma   90.00
#
_symmetry.space_group_name_H-M   'P 1'
#
loop_
_entity.id
_entity.type
_entity.pdbx_description
1 polymer ?
#
loop_
_entity_poly.entity_id
_entity_poly.type
_entity_poly.pdbx_seq_one_letter_code
_entity_poly.pdbx_strand_id
1 'polypeptide(L)'
;MRLEPQIDQTSLIACVVAEYGVALRHLAYIPLGEASYSFVAEAGDGARYILKVLDASRLAQITAQRMTFVLPLLHELRSKALLPNVPQPVFTAAGAPVAFCGDCRLVLLDYVEGDNPDCATLHRPNIWARLARDVAHLHLATEALELPCPEIETFEIPFETALLDGMAALAEVTADDRPGHQALASLLVPQADTVTAFLARLRELADLSRDLASSNVLCHTDIHRWNLLIDADDALTIIDWEGVKLAPAEHDLFAFNGDDFPAFLDAYLGAGGVRDLHAETFGFYFYRRNLEDLTDYIVRILHENDDTQSAMDVGATRSECLASWPHMEASIERVREQLAELL
;
A
#
# COMPACT_ATOMS: atom_id res chain seq x y z
N MET A 1 -10.08 6.43 8.36
CA MET A 1 -11.13 5.47 8.84
C MET A 1 -12.40 5.69 8.06
N ARG A 2 -12.96 4.66 7.43
CA ARG A 2 -14.27 4.76 6.77
C ARG A 2 -15.41 4.47 7.77
N LEU A 3 -16.55 5.14 7.59
CA LEU A 3 -17.77 4.78 8.30
C LEU A 3 -18.30 3.45 7.77
N GLU A 4 -18.97 2.68 8.63
CA GLU A 4 -19.61 1.45 8.21
C GLU A 4 -20.60 1.73 7.05
N PRO A 5 -20.51 0.97 5.95
CA PRO A 5 -21.37 1.20 4.79
C PRO A 5 -22.82 0.84 5.10
N GLN A 6 -23.76 1.55 4.51
CA GLN A 6 -25.19 1.23 4.55
C GLN A 6 -25.51 0.07 3.58
N ILE A 7 -24.82 -1.06 3.74
CA ILE A 7 -25.03 -2.27 2.92
C ILE A 7 -25.82 -3.29 3.76
N ASP A 8 -26.81 -3.91 3.14
CA ASP A 8 -27.56 -4.98 3.80
C ASP A 8 -26.67 -6.22 3.99
N GLN A 9 -26.24 -6.45 5.22
CA GLN A 9 -25.40 -7.60 5.58
C GLN A 9 -26.07 -8.94 5.26
N THR A 10 -27.42 -9.01 5.30
CA THR A 10 -28.14 -10.24 4.93
C THR A 10 -27.94 -10.57 3.46
N SER A 11 -28.02 -9.56 2.60
CA SER A 11 -27.75 -9.71 1.16
C SER A 11 -26.29 -10.08 0.90
N LEU A 12 -25.32 -9.49 1.61
CA LEU A 12 -23.91 -9.87 1.48
C LEU A 12 -23.67 -11.32 1.87
N ILE A 13 -24.22 -11.78 3.00
CA ILE A 13 -24.12 -13.18 3.43
C ILE A 13 -24.73 -14.10 2.37
N ALA A 14 -25.91 -13.79 1.85
CA ALA A 14 -26.55 -14.59 0.80
C ALA A 14 -25.70 -14.67 -0.46
N CYS A 15 -25.07 -13.56 -0.88
CA CYS A 15 -24.14 -13.53 -2.03
C CYS A 15 -22.91 -14.42 -1.76
N VAL A 16 -22.28 -14.34 -0.59
CA VAL A 16 -21.10 -15.17 -0.27
C VAL A 16 -21.47 -16.66 -0.27
N VAL A 17 -22.63 -17.03 0.27
CA VAL A 17 -23.13 -18.42 0.21
C VAL A 17 -23.31 -18.87 -1.23
N ALA A 18 -23.95 -18.05 -2.07
CA ALA A 18 -24.23 -18.39 -3.46
C ALA A 18 -22.96 -18.52 -4.30
N GLU A 19 -22.02 -17.57 -4.16
CA GLU A 19 -20.84 -17.46 -5.01
C GLU A 19 -19.67 -18.33 -4.52
N TYR A 20 -19.43 -18.35 -3.21
CA TYR A 20 -18.26 -19.05 -2.63
C TYR A 20 -18.63 -20.40 -1.97
N GLY A 21 -19.90 -20.68 -1.76
CA GLY A 21 -20.34 -21.88 -1.06
C GLY A 21 -20.03 -21.88 0.45
N VAL A 22 -19.66 -20.72 1.02
CA VAL A 22 -19.29 -20.56 2.44
C VAL A 22 -20.52 -20.10 3.23
N ALA A 23 -20.98 -20.92 4.18
CA ALA A 23 -22.15 -20.64 4.99
C ALA A 23 -21.83 -19.67 6.13
N LEU A 24 -21.81 -18.37 5.83
CA LEU A 24 -21.56 -17.31 6.81
C LEU A 24 -22.73 -17.13 7.78
N ARG A 25 -22.42 -16.77 9.02
CA ARG A 25 -23.40 -16.44 10.09
C ARG A 25 -23.33 -15.00 10.53
N HIS A 26 -22.15 -14.38 10.47
CA HIS A 26 -21.91 -13.06 11.02
C HIS A 26 -20.88 -12.31 10.22
N LEU A 27 -21.06 -10.98 10.14
CA LEU A 27 -20.10 -10.03 9.59
C LEU A 27 -19.82 -8.95 10.63
N ALA A 28 -18.56 -8.77 11.00
CA ALA A 28 -18.11 -7.68 11.86
C ALA A 28 -17.28 -6.70 11.04
N TYR A 29 -17.73 -5.45 10.96
CA TYR A 29 -17.07 -4.42 10.16
C TYR A 29 -15.70 -4.03 10.74
N ILE A 30 -14.69 -3.88 9.88
CA ILE A 30 -13.37 -3.38 10.19
C ILE A 30 -13.27 -1.95 9.62
N PRO A 31 -13.16 -0.89 10.46
CA PRO A 31 -13.16 0.50 10.00
C PRO A 31 -11.79 0.94 9.43
N LEU A 32 -11.12 0.04 8.71
CA LEU A 32 -9.80 0.24 8.08
C LEU A 32 -9.91 0.01 6.57
N GLY A 33 -8.97 0.61 5.83
CA GLY A 33 -8.90 0.52 4.37
C GLY A 33 -9.54 1.71 3.66
N GLU A 34 -9.08 1.97 2.45
CA GLU A 34 -9.53 3.11 1.63
C GLU A 34 -10.32 2.67 0.40
N ALA A 35 -9.90 1.59 -0.26
CA ALA A 35 -10.50 1.10 -1.50
C ALA A 35 -11.68 0.15 -1.31
N SER A 36 -11.81 -0.48 -0.13
CA SER A 36 -12.84 -1.49 0.15
C SER A 36 -13.42 -1.32 1.54
N TYR A 37 -14.61 -1.88 1.75
CA TYR A 37 -15.14 -2.14 3.09
C TYR A 37 -14.75 -3.55 3.50
N SER A 38 -14.06 -3.68 4.63
CA SER A 38 -13.57 -4.96 5.13
C SER A 38 -14.40 -5.46 6.28
N PHE A 39 -14.65 -6.77 6.32
CA PHE A 39 -15.39 -7.43 7.39
C PHE A 39 -14.65 -8.70 7.82
N VAL A 40 -14.62 -8.97 9.12
CA VAL A 40 -14.41 -10.34 9.61
C VAL A 40 -15.70 -11.11 9.38
N ALA A 41 -15.64 -12.18 8.61
CA ALA A 41 -16.76 -13.02 8.26
C ALA A 41 -16.62 -14.37 8.97
N GLU A 42 -17.62 -14.74 9.79
CA GLU A 42 -17.64 -16.01 10.54
C GLU A 42 -18.57 -17.01 9.87
N ALA A 43 -18.07 -18.20 9.59
CA ALA A 43 -18.85 -19.31 9.07
C ALA A 43 -19.50 -20.12 10.18
N GLY A 44 -20.48 -20.94 9.79
CA GLY A 44 -21.26 -21.77 10.71
C GLY A 44 -20.46 -22.83 11.44
N ASP A 45 -19.35 -23.27 10.92
CA ASP A 45 -18.40 -24.25 11.49
C ASP A 45 -17.30 -23.60 12.33
N GLY A 46 -17.31 -22.25 12.47
CA GLY A 46 -16.32 -21.48 13.21
C GLY A 46 -15.12 -21.02 12.40
N ALA A 47 -15.06 -21.34 11.11
CA ALA A 47 -14.02 -20.77 10.23
C ALA A 47 -14.22 -19.25 10.08
N ARG A 48 -13.11 -18.50 10.00
CA ARG A 48 -13.12 -17.06 9.82
C ARG A 48 -12.46 -16.68 8.49
N TYR A 49 -12.95 -15.58 7.93
CA TYR A 49 -12.50 -15.03 6.66
C TYR A 49 -12.43 -13.51 6.73
N ILE A 50 -11.70 -12.91 5.83
CA ILE A 50 -11.79 -11.47 5.51
C ILE A 50 -12.62 -11.33 4.25
N LEU A 51 -13.76 -10.64 4.35
CA LEU A 51 -14.59 -10.26 3.21
C LEU A 51 -14.30 -8.79 2.88
N LYS A 52 -13.73 -8.53 1.70
CA LYS A 52 -13.59 -7.18 1.14
C LYS A 52 -14.77 -6.93 0.18
N VAL A 53 -15.47 -5.82 0.40
CA VAL A 53 -16.59 -5.37 -0.44
C VAL A 53 -16.15 -4.10 -1.16
N LEU A 54 -16.06 -4.20 -2.46
CA LEU A 54 -15.64 -3.13 -3.39
C LEU A 54 -16.90 -2.57 -4.06
N ASP A 55 -17.22 -1.32 -3.76
CA ASP A 55 -18.41 -0.64 -4.29
C ASP A 55 -18.21 -0.13 -5.73
N ALA A 56 -19.17 0.67 -6.22
CA ALA A 56 -19.10 1.26 -7.56
C ALA A 56 -18.16 2.48 -7.66
N SER A 57 -17.46 2.86 -6.59
CA SER A 57 -16.51 3.98 -6.64
C SER A 57 -15.34 3.68 -7.58
N ARG A 58 -14.73 4.73 -8.14
CA ARG A 58 -13.63 4.60 -9.09
C ARG A 58 -12.47 3.79 -8.51
N LEU A 59 -12.07 4.09 -7.28
CA LEU A 59 -10.95 3.40 -6.62
C LEU A 59 -11.28 1.92 -6.40
N ALA A 60 -12.48 1.61 -5.89
CA ALA A 60 -12.90 0.23 -5.66
C ALA A 60 -12.98 -0.59 -6.97
N GLN A 61 -13.37 0.03 -8.09
CA GLN A 61 -13.38 -0.66 -9.39
C GLN A 61 -11.97 -0.96 -9.92
N ILE A 62 -11.04 -0.02 -9.78
CA ILE A 62 -9.61 -0.25 -10.11
C ILE A 62 -9.07 -1.40 -9.27
N THR A 63 -9.30 -1.35 -7.94
CA THR A 63 -8.88 -2.40 -7.03
C THR A 63 -9.51 -3.75 -7.38
N ALA A 64 -10.81 -3.80 -7.70
CA ALA A 64 -11.48 -5.04 -8.11
C ALA A 64 -10.86 -5.64 -9.38
N GLN A 65 -10.45 -4.81 -10.34
CA GLN A 65 -9.75 -5.27 -11.53
C GLN A 65 -8.36 -5.84 -11.17
N ARG A 66 -7.61 -5.17 -10.30
CA ARG A 66 -6.30 -5.67 -9.83
C ARG A 66 -6.43 -7.00 -9.08
N MET A 67 -7.48 -7.16 -8.27
CA MET A 67 -7.75 -8.42 -7.55
C MET A 67 -7.91 -9.62 -8.48
N THR A 68 -8.31 -9.44 -9.74
CA THR A 68 -8.43 -10.56 -10.68
C THR A 68 -7.10 -11.25 -10.97
N PHE A 69 -5.97 -10.53 -10.78
CA PHE A 69 -4.64 -11.11 -10.94
C PHE A 69 -3.92 -11.28 -9.58
N VAL A 70 -4.15 -10.38 -8.61
CA VAL A 70 -3.52 -10.45 -7.27
C VAL A 70 -3.90 -11.74 -6.55
N LEU A 71 -5.18 -12.13 -6.57
CA LEU A 71 -5.62 -13.33 -5.86
C LEU A 71 -5.04 -14.63 -6.42
N PRO A 72 -5.02 -14.88 -7.75
CA PRO A 72 -4.27 -15.98 -8.32
C PRO A 72 -2.77 -15.98 -7.97
N LEU A 73 -2.13 -14.79 -7.95
CA LEU A 73 -0.73 -14.63 -7.55
C LEU A 73 -0.50 -15.06 -6.09
N LEU A 74 -1.34 -14.61 -5.14
CA LEU A 74 -1.25 -15.02 -3.74
C LEU A 74 -1.41 -16.53 -3.58
N HIS A 75 -2.33 -17.12 -4.35
CA HIS A 75 -2.51 -18.57 -4.38
C HIS A 75 -1.23 -19.29 -4.91
N GLU A 76 -0.61 -18.77 -5.95
CA GLU A 76 0.63 -19.31 -6.51
C GLU A 76 1.79 -19.20 -5.51
N LEU A 77 2.01 -18.02 -4.92
CA LEU A 77 3.06 -17.79 -3.92
C LEU A 77 2.98 -18.79 -2.76
N ARG A 78 1.78 -19.06 -2.26
CA ARG A 78 1.58 -20.01 -1.15
C ARG A 78 1.65 -21.46 -1.60
N SER A 79 0.97 -21.84 -2.69
CA SER A 79 0.90 -23.24 -3.15
C SER A 79 2.27 -23.80 -3.59
N LYS A 80 3.13 -22.94 -4.12
CA LYS A 80 4.51 -23.27 -4.47
C LYS A 80 5.50 -23.08 -3.32
N ALA A 81 5.02 -22.69 -2.13
CA ALA A 81 5.84 -22.36 -0.95
C ALA A 81 6.93 -21.30 -1.23
N LEU A 82 6.69 -20.39 -2.18
CA LEU A 82 7.59 -19.27 -2.49
C LEU A 82 7.54 -18.21 -1.40
N LEU A 83 6.32 -17.90 -0.92
CA LEU A 83 6.08 -17.06 0.24
C LEU A 83 4.89 -17.65 1.03
N PRO A 84 5.15 -18.50 2.05
CA PRO A 84 4.09 -19.27 2.71
C PRO A 84 3.14 -18.41 3.56
N ASN A 85 3.62 -17.27 4.07
CA ASN A 85 2.87 -16.39 4.98
C ASN A 85 2.19 -15.25 4.21
N VAL A 86 1.29 -15.60 3.30
CA VAL A 86 0.40 -14.64 2.60
C VAL A 86 -1.05 -15.03 2.81
N PRO A 87 -1.99 -14.07 2.80
CA PRO A 87 -3.42 -14.36 2.86
C PRO A 87 -3.81 -15.29 1.71
N GLN A 88 -4.60 -16.34 2.00
CA GLN A 88 -5.03 -17.27 0.97
C GLN A 88 -6.37 -16.83 0.40
N PRO A 89 -6.50 -16.64 -0.91
CA PRO A 89 -7.80 -16.35 -1.52
C PRO A 89 -8.72 -17.56 -1.52
N VAL A 90 -10.00 -17.31 -1.29
CA VAL A 90 -11.08 -18.27 -1.53
C VAL A 90 -11.66 -17.94 -2.90
N PHE A 91 -11.59 -18.90 -3.81
CA PHE A 91 -12.17 -18.73 -5.15
C PHE A 91 -13.68 -19.08 -5.12
N THR A 92 -14.44 -18.46 -6.02
CA THR A 92 -15.87 -18.80 -6.17
C THR A 92 -16.05 -20.26 -6.58
N ALA A 93 -17.24 -20.80 -6.44
CA ALA A 93 -17.57 -22.15 -6.91
C ALA A 93 -17.33 -22.34 -8.42
N ALA A 94 -17.33 -21.27 -9.20
CA ALA A 94 -16.97 -21.27 -10.61
C ALA A 94 -15.45 -21.09 -10.86
N GLY A 95 -14.62 -20.98 -9.81
CA GLY A 95 -13.18 -20.77 -9.91
C GLY A 95 -12.77 -19.32 -10.18
N ALA A 96 -13.68 -18.36 -10.10
CA ALA A 96 -13.34 -16.94 -10.28
C ALA A 96 -12.73 -16.35 -8.99
N PRO A 97 -11.76 -15.43 -9.08
CA PRO A 97 -11.14 -14.81 -7.91
C PRO A 97 -12.05 -13.76 -7.24
N VAL A 98 -12.95 -13.13 -8.00
CA VAL A 98 -13.83 -12.05 -7.56
C VAL A 98 -15.28 -12.43 -7.88
N ALA A 99 -16.18 -12.26 -6.91
CA ALA A 99 -17.61 -12.47 -7.10
C ALA A 99 -18.37 -11.15 -7.32
N PHE A 100 -19.64 -11.27 -7.74
CA PHE A 100 -20.53 -10.14 -7.96
C PHE A 100 -21.68 -10.18 -6.94
N CYS A 101 -22.02 -9.04 -6.36
CA CYS A 101 -23.17 -8.89 -5.48
C CYS A 101 -23.86 -7.55 -5.77
N GLY A 102 -24.85 -7.55 -6.65
CA GLY A 102 -25.41 -6.31 -7.20
C GLY A 102 -24.33 -5.49 -7.91
N ASP A 103 -24.17 -4.24 -7.51
CA ASP A 103 -23.16 -3.34 -8.05
C ASP A 103 -21.78 -3.51 -7.38
N CYS A 104 -21.68 -4.30 -6.32
CA CYS A 104 -20.44 -4.56 -5.59
C CYS A 104 -19.67 -5.75 -6.17
N ARG A 105 -18.36 -5.74 -5.91
CA ARG A 105 -17.47 -6.89 -6.09
C ARG A 105 -17.06 -7.41 -4.72
N LEU A 106 -17.01 -8.72 -4.59
CA LEU A 106 -16.64 -9.40 -3.35
C LEU A 106 -15.32 -10.15 -3.53
N VAL A 107 -14.44 -10.00 -2.55
CA VAL A 107 -13.20 -10.75 -2.42
C VAL A 107 -13.24 -11.44 -1.06
N LEU A 108 -12.97 -12.74 -1.04
CA LEU A 108 -12.92 -13.53 0.19
C LEU A 108 -11.50 -14.08 0.37
N LEU A 109 -10.93 -13.85 1.54
CA LEU A 109 -9.61 -14.33 1.94
C LEU A 109 -9.71 -15.11 3.25
N ASP A 110 -8.85 -16.09 3.46
CA ASP A 110 -8.70 -16.70 4.79
C ASP A 110 -8.37 -15.62 5.83
N TYR A 111 -8.92 -15.80 7.03
CA TYR A 111 -8.56 -14.94 8.15
C TYR A 111 -7.15 -15.28 8.62
N VAL A 112 -6.31 -14.26 8.75
CA VAL A 112 -4.96 -14.37 9.30
C VAL A 112 -4.99 -13.92 10.75
N GLU A 113 -4.52 -14.77 11.66
CA GLU A 113 -4.35 -14.43 13.07
C GLU A 113 -3.19 -13.45 13.26
N GLY A 114 -3.32 -12.56 14.20
CA GLY A 114 -2.29 -11.62 14.59
C GLY A 114 -2.79 -10.19 14.69
N ASP A 115 -1.93 -9.35 15.25
CA ASP A 115 -2.17 -7.92 15.43
C ASP A 115 -1.14 -7.11 14.64
N ASN A 116 -1.50 -5.88 14.28
CA ASN A 116 -0.54 -4.95 13.71
C ASN A 116 0.52 -4.60 14.77
N PRO A 117 1.81 -4.73 14.45
CA PRO A 117 2.87 -4.42 15.41
C PRO A 117 2.92 -2.94 15.75
N ASP A 118 3.20 -2.62 17.00
CA ASP A 118 3.70 -1.31 17.34
C ASP A 118 5.18 -1.15 16.88
N CYS A 119 5.68 0.09 16.93
CA CYS A 119 7.05 0.35 16.49
C CYS A 119 8.09 -0.47 17.27
N ALA A 120 7.90 -0.67 18.58
CA ALA A 120 8.85 -1.41 19.41
C ALA A 120 8.87 -2.90 19.05
N THR A 121 7.71 -3.48 18.77
CA THR A 121 7.59 -4.87 18.32
C THR A 121 8.20 -5.07 16.94
N LEU A 122 7.91 -4.17 15.99
CA LEU A 122 8.45 -4.24 14.63
C LEU A 122 9.98 -4.21 14.61
N HIS A 123 10.60 -3.36 15.43
CA HIS A 123 12.06 -3.21 15.54
C HIS A 123 12.73 -4.23 16.45
N ARG A 124 12.03 -5.25 16.97
CA ARG A 124 12.70 -6.38 17.62
C ARG A 124 13.61 -7.09 16.57
N PRO A 125 14.89 -7.37 16.92
CA PRO A 125 15.86 -7.88 15.94
C PRO A 125 15.41 -9.14 15.18
N ASN A 126 14.69 -10.05 15.86
CA ASN A 126 14.15 -11.27 15.25
C ASN A 126 13.01 -10.98 14.25
N ILE A 127 12.13 -10.03 14.55
CA ILE A 127 11.03 -9.61 13.67
C ILE A 127 11.58 -8.84 12.47
N TRP A 128 12.47 -7.88 12.73
CA TRP A 128 13.11 -7.07 11.70
C TRP A 128 13.87 -7.91 10.66
N ALA A 129 14.70 -8.84 11.14
CA ALA A 129 15.42 -9.77 10.27
C ALA A 129 14.50 -10.78 9.58
N ARG A 130 13.35 -11.15 10.18
CA ARG A 130 12.35 -11.98 9.53
C ARG A 130 11.69 -11.25 8.38
N LEU A 131 11.21 -10.01 8.62
CA LEU A 131 10.61 -9.17 7.58
C LEU A 131 11.58 -8.99 6.41
N ALA A 132 12.85 -8.70 6.68
CA ALA A 132 13.87 -8.57 5.65
C ALA A 132 14.02 -9.83 4.79
N ARG A 133 14.02 -11.02 5.43
CA ARG A 133 14.06 -12.31 4.70
C ARG A 133 12.79 -12.56 3.88
N ASP A 134 11.61 -12.24 4.43
CA ASP A 134 10.34 -12.43 3.72
C ASP A 134 10.27 -11.51 2.49
N VAL A 135 10.76 -10.26 2.57
CA VAL A 135 10.90 -9.35 1.42
C VAL A 135 11.90 -9.90 0.40
N ALA A 136 13.05 -10.46 0.84
CA ALA A 136 14.00 -11.09 -0.07
C ALA A 136 13.38 -12.31 -0.80
N HIS A 137 12.63 -13.13 -0.09
CA HIS A 137 11.93 -14.29 -0.68
C HIS A 137 10.84 -13.85 -1.68
N LEU A 138 10.13 -12.76 -1.39
CA LEU A 138 9.16 -12.16 -2.32
C LEU A 138 9.86 -11.78 -3.64
N HIS A 139 10.98 -11.06 -3.55
CA HIS A 139 11.74 -10.64 -4.73
C HIS A 139 12.29 -11.82 -5.51
N LEU A 140 12.82 -12.84 -4.82
CA LEU A 140 13.33 -14.08 -5.44
C LEU A 140 12.22 -14.91 -6.10
N ALA A 141 10.98 -14.83 -5.60
CA ALA A 141 9.84 -15.53 -6.17
C ALA A 141 9.56 -15.14 -7.63
N THR A 142 10.02 -13.96 -8.06
CA THR A 142 9.82 -13.44 -9.42
C THR A 142 10.17 -14.45 -10.51
N GLU A 143 11.31 -15.13 -10.38
CA GLU A 143 11.78 -16.09 -11.37
C GLU A 143 10.98 -17.41 -11.41
N ALA A 144 10.29 -17.72 -10.31
CA ALA A 144 9.53 -18.97 -10.16
C ALA A 144 8.03 -18.80 -10.45
N LEU A 145 7.57 -17.58 -10.68
CA LEU A 145 6.18 -17.30 -11.02
C LEU A 145 5.86 -17.74 -12.44
N GLU A 146 4.73 -18.44 -12.59
CA GLU A 146 4.17 -18.82 -13.89
C GLU A 146 3.12 -17.80 -14.36
N LEU A 147 2.44 -17.14 -13.42
CA LEU A 147 1.48 -16.11 -13.72
C LEU A 147 2.20 -14.80 -14.06
N PRO A 148 1.86 -14.16 -15.19
CA PRO A 148 2.44 -12.87 -15.52
C PRO A 148 1.91 -11.79 -14.56
N CYS A 149 2.80 -10.98 -14.01
CA CYS A 149 2.39 -9.73 -13.35
C CYS A 149 2.15 -8.68 -14.44
N PRO A 150 0.92 -8.15 -14.61
CA PRO A 150 0.60 -7.24 -15.69
C PRO A 150 1.09 -5.82 -15.45
N GLU A 151 1.42 -5.47 -14.21
CA GLU A 151 1.87 -4.14 -13.85
C GLU A 151 3.39 -4.11 -13.68
N ILE A 152 4.03 -3.19 -14.41
CA ILE A 152 5.48 -2.98 -14.40
C ILE A 152 5.73 -1.51 -14.08
N GLU A 153 6.74 -1.25 -13.25
CA GLU A 153 7.15 0.12 -12.93
C GLU A 153 7.71 0.83 -14.18
N THR A 154 7.20 2.02 -14.47
CA THR A 154 7.60 2.86 -15.60
C THR A 154 8.27 4.14 -15.17
N PHE A 155 8.31 4.42 -13.87
CA PHE A 155 8.76 5.70 -13.28
C PHE A 155 7.95 6.90 -13.78
N GLU A 156 6.71 6.69 -14.22
CA GLU A 156 5.76 7.77 -14.52
C GLU A 156 5.23 8.41 -13.23
N ILE A 157 4.76 9.63 -13.36
CA ILE A 157 4.20 10.44 -12.26
C ILE A 157 2.72 10.71 -12.60
N PRO A 158 1.82 9.72 -12.43
CA PRO A 158 0.44 9.82 -12.92
C PRO A 158 -0.39 10.88 -12.17
N PHE A 159 0.00 11.25 -10.96
CA PHE A 159 -0.68 12.25 -10.13
C PHE A 159 -0.24 13.70 -10.41
N GLU A 160 0.76 13.92 -11.26
CA GLU A 160 1.36 15.25 -11.50
C GLU A 160 0.34 16.31 -11.88
N THR A 161 -0.53 16.01 -12.83
CA THR A 161 -1.58 16.95 -13.25
C THR A 161 -2.53 17.28 -12.09
N ALA A 162 -2.96 16.27 -11.34
CA ALA A 162 -3.85 16.48 -10.20
C ALA A 162 -3.19 17.30 -9.08
N LEU A 163 -1.90 17.11 -8.83
CA LEU A 163 -1.13 17.92 -7.89
C LEU A 163 -1.09 19.39 -8.31
N LEU A 164 -0.75 19.66 -9.57
CA LEU A 164 -0.65 21.03 -10.09
C LEU A 164 -2.00 21.73 -10.12
N ASP A 165 -3.04 21.06 -10.58
CA ASP A 165 -4.41 21.59 -10.59
C ASP A 165 -4.92 21.85 -9.17
N GLY A 166 -4.64 20.93 -8.23
CA GLY A 166 -4.99 21.09 -6.82
C GLY A 166 -4.28 22.28 -6.17
N MET A 167 -2.98 22.46 -6.41
CA MET A 167 -2.23 23.61 -5.92
C MET A 167 -2.75 24.94 -6.51
N ALA A 168 -3.12 24.94 -7.79
CA ALA A 168 -3.73 26.12 -8.43
C ALA A 168 -5.10 26.42 -7.80
N ALA A 169 -5.95 25.43 -7.57
CA ALA A 169 -7.25 25.61 -6.91
C ALA A 169 -7.08 26.14 -5.48
N LEU A 170 -6.09 25.67 -4.72
CA LEU A 170 -5.80 26.19 -3.37
C LEU A 170 -5.38 27.65 -3.35
N ALA A 171 -4.71 28.13 -4.40
CA ALA A 171 -4.30 29.53 -4.52
C ALA A 171 -5.50 30.49 -4.71
N GLU A 172 -6.63 29.98 -5.19
CA GLU A 172 -7.87 30.75 -5.40
C GLU A 172 -8.84 30.69 -4.19
N VAL A 173 -8.50 29.92 -3.14
CA VAL A 173 -9.34 29.78 -1.94
C VAL A 173 -9.47 31.10 -1.20
N THR A 174 -10.70 31.46 -0.82
CA THR A 174 -11.07 32.69 -0.15
C THR A 174 -11.65 32.46 1.25
N ALA A 175 -11.97 33.51 1.98
CA ALA A 175 -12.60 33.41 3.31
C ALA A 175 -14.04 32.85 3.26
N ASP A 176 -14.67 32.81 2.10
CA ASP A 176 -16.06 32.33 1.93
C ASP A 176 -16.09 30.79 1.61
N ASP A 177 -14.92 30.19 1.40
CA ASP A 177 -14.82 28.76 1.11
C ASP A 177 -14.94 27.90 2.39
N ARG A 178 -15.08 26.59 2.21
CA ARG A 178 -15.20 25.64 3.32
C ARG A 178 -13.97 25.70 4.25
N PRO A 179 -14.16 25.48 5.57
CA PRO A 179 -13.05 25.53 6.54
C PRO A 179 -11.87 24.62 6.20
N GLY A 180 -12.13 23.42 5.67
CA GLY A 180 -11.08 22.49 5.24
C GLY A 180 -10.24 23.04 4.09
N HIS A 181 -10.87 23.68 3.10
CA HIS A 181 -10.17 24.34 1.98
C HIS A 181 -9.27 25.47 2.49
N GLN A 182 -9.80 26.34 3.37
CA GLN A 182 -9.05 27.46 3.95
C GLN A 182 -7.83 26.95 4.76
N ALA A 183 -8.02 25.89 5.56
CA ALA A 183 -6.97 25.30 6.38
C ALA A 183 -5.87 24.70 5.51
N LEU A 184 -6.23 23.96 4.46
CA LEU A 184 -5.27 23.37 3.52
C LEU A 184 -4.55 24.46 2.71
N ALA A 185 -5.26 25.46 2.20
CA ALA A 185 -4.66 26.60 1.49
C ALA A 185 -3.65 27.35 2.38
N SER A 186 -4.00 27.61 3.64
CA SER A 186 -3.09 28.25 4.61
C SER A 186 -1.84 27.41 4.87
N LEU A 187 -1.92 26.09 4.74
CA LEU A 187 -0.82 25.17 4.93
C LEU A 187 0.08 25.08 3.69
N LEU A 188 -0.52 24.94 2.50
CA LEU A 188 0.21 24.57 1.28
C LEU A 188 0.56 25.74 0.34
N VAL A 189 -0.26 26.80 0.27
CA VAL A 189 0.05 27.95 -0.60
C VAL A 189 1.42 28.58 -0.28
N PRO A 190 1.82 28.75 0.99
CA PRO A 190 3.17 29.22 1.31
C PRO A 190 4.30 28.26 0.90
N GLN A 191 3.97 27.03 0.57
CA GLN A 191 4.91 25.97 0.20
C GLN A 191 4.93 25.70 -1.32
N ALA A 192 4.27 26.51 -2.14
CA ALA A 192 4.12 26.26 -3.58
C ALA A 192 5.47 26.09 -4.31
N ASP A 193 6.46 26.93 -3.95
CA ASP A 193 7.82 26.82 -4.52
C ASP A 193 8.51 25.52 -4.12
N THR A 194 8.31 25.04 -2.89
CA THR A 194 8.83 23.76 -2.40
C THR A 194 8.18 22.59 -3.14
N VAL A 195 6.87 22.60 -3.33
CA VAL A 195 6.14 21.57 -4.10
C VAL A 195 6.65 21.52 -5.53
N THR A 196 6.86 22.70 -6.16
CA THR A 196 7.40 22.79 -7.52
C THR A 196 8.81 22.23 -7.61
N ALA A 197 9.67 22.57 -6.65
CA ALA A 197 11.04 22.04 -6.58
C ALA A 197 11.06 20.53 -6.36
N PHE A 198 10.18 19.99 -5.51
CA PHE A 198 10.07 18.56 -5.25
C PHE A 198 9.58 17.80 -6.48
N LEU A 199 8.61 18.34 -7.20
CA LEU A 199 8.13 17.74 -8.44
C LEU A 199 9.24 17.73 -9.52
N ALA A 200 10.03 18.80 -9.61
CA ALA A 200 11.20 18.86 -10.51
C ALA A 200 12.24 17.79 -10.11
N ARG A 201 12.52 17.65 -8.82
CA ARG A 201 13.44 16.64 -8.30
C ARG A 201 12.93 15.21 -8.54
N LEU A 202 11.63 14.96 -8.34
CA LEU A 202 11.02 13.68 -8.64
C LEU A 202 11.18 13.29 -10.11
N ARG A 203 11.01 14.24 -11.05
CA ARG A 203 11.23 13.99 -12.49
C ARG A 203 12.69 13.63 -12.79
N GLU A 204 13.64 14.37 -12.19
CA GLU A 204 15.07 14.06 -12.32
C GLU A 204 15.39 12.66 -11.80
N LEU A 205 14.90 12.30 -10.61
CA LEU A 205 15.09 10.98 -10.02
C LEU A 205 14.42 9.87 -10.85
N ALA A 206 13.26 10.16 -11.46
CA ALA A 206 12.61 9.24 -12.40
C ALA A 206 13.46 8.95 -13.63
N ASP A 207 14.09 9.99 -14.22
CA ASP A 207 14.97 9.83 -15.37
C ASP A 207 16.23 9.04 -14.99
N LEU A 208 16.87 9.39 -13.86
CA LEU A 208 18.02 8.63 -13.35
C LEU A 208 17.68 7.17 -13.07
N SER A 209 16.53 6.90 -12.44
CA SER A 209 16.12 5.54 -12.12
C SER A 209 15.83 4.69 -13.37
N ARG A 210 15.31 5.30 -14.45
CA ARG A 210 15.13 4.59 -15.74
C ARG A 210 16.48 4.21 -16.36
N ASP A 211 17.46 5.07 -16.26
CA ASP A 211 18.82 4.83 -16.81
C ASP A 211 19.59 3.78 -15.99
N LEU A 212 19.34 3.72 -14.68
CA LEU A 212 19.97 2.77 -13.75
C LEU A 212 19.24 1.42 -13.70
N ALA A 213 18.08 1.27 -14.38
CA ALA A 213 17.14 0.17 -14.20
C ALA A 213 17.82 -1.20 -14.07
N SER A 214 17.89 -1.66 -12.84
CA SER A 214 18.14 -3.05 -12.47
C SER A 214 16.96 -3.94 -12.90
N SER A 215 17.10 -5.24 -12.79
CA SER A 215 15.99 -6.18 -13.07
C SER A 215 14.82 -5.92 -12.11
N ASN A 216 13.61 -5.76 -12.66
CA ASN A 216 12.42 -5.69 -11.86
C ASN A 216 12.14 -7.01 -11.14
N VAL A 217 11.73 -6.91 -9.90
CA VAL A 217 11.29 -8.04 -9.06
C VAL A 217 9.84 -7.83 -8.63
N LEU A 218 9.20 -8.88 -8.16
CA LEU A 218 7.86 -8.78 -7.60
C LEU A 218 7.91 -7.99 -6.30
N CYS A 219 7.33 -6.80 -6.28
CA CYS A 219 7.23 -5.92 -5.13
C CYS A 219 5.81 -5.82 -4.62
N HIS A 220 5.66 -5.80 -3.31
CA HIS A 220 4.38 -5.51 -2.63
C HIS A 220 3.98 -4.04 -2.78
N THR A 221 4.97 -3.14 -2.74
CA THR A 221 4.90 -1.68 -2.92
C THR A 221 4.35 -0.85 -1.76
N ASP A 222 3.80 -1.48 -0.73
CA ASP A 222 3.21 -0.79 0.43
C ASP A 222 3.48 -1.55 1.74
N ILE A 223 4.73 -1.98 1.99
CA ILE A 223 5.10 -2.69 3.20
C ILE A 223 5.32 -1.68 4.33
N HIS A 224 4.36 -1.57 5.23
CA HIS A 224 4.45 -0.79 6.45
C HIS A 224 3.71 -1.50 7.60
N ARG A 225 3.89 -1.03 8.84
CA ARG A 225 3.40 -1.71 10.04
C ARG A 225 1.90 -2.06 10.03
N TRP A 226 1.07 -1.27 9.36
CA TRP A 226 -0.37 -1.51 9.26
C TRP A 226 -0.73 -2.63 8.26
N ASN A 227 0.20 -2.97 7.36
CA ASN A 227 0.09 -4.07 6.41
C ASN A 227 0.86 -5.32 6.87
N LEU A 228 1.21 -5.37 8.15
CA LEU A 228 1.83 -6.53 8.79
C LEU A 228 0.94 -7.04 9.92
N LEU A 229 0.84 -8.36 10.03
CA LEU A 229 0.25 -9.05 11.17
C LEU A 229 1.32 -9.93 11.82
N ILE A 230 1.38 -9.90 13.15
CA ILE A 230 2.27 -10.76 13.93
C ILE A 230 1.40 -11.53 14.91
N ASP A 231 1.47 -12.85 14.86
CA ASP A 231 0.74 -13.73 15.75
C ASP A 231 1.49 -13.99 17.09
N ALA A 232 0.88 -14.81 17.95
CA ALA A 232 1.43 -15.13 19.26
C ALA A 232 2.76 -15.92 19.21
N ASP A 233 3.07 -16.56 18.10
CA ASP A 233 4.30 -17.33 17.83
C ASP A 233 5.36 -16.49 17.08
N ASP A 234 5.19 -15.18 17.01
CA ASP A 234 6.01 -14.25 16.23
C ASP A 234 6.01 -14.56 14.72
N ALA A 235 5.00 -15.28 14.19
CA ALA A 235 4.87 -15.46 12.76
C ALA A 235 4.36 -14.17 12.13
N LEU A 236 5.04 -13.73 11.06
CA LEU A 236 4.74 -12.50 10.35
C LEU A 236 4.02 -12.81 9.04
N THR A 237 2.95 -12.08 8.76
CA THR A 237 2.21 -12.13 7.50
C THR A 237 2.09 -10.73 6.93
N ILE A 238 2.41 -10.59 5.64
CA ILE A 238 2.21 -9.34 4.88
C ILE A 238 0.81 -9.40 4.27
N ILE A 239 0.01 -8.36 4.50
CA ILE A 239 -1.37 -8.21 4.00
C ILE A 239 -1.48 -6.98 3.10
N ASP A 240 -2.61 -6.84 2.41
CA ASP A 240 -2.96 -5.68 1.57
C ASP A 240 -2.14 -5.56 0.29
N TRP A 241 -2.25 -6.59 -0.55
CA TRP A 241 -1.45 -6.81 -1.76
C TRP A 241 -1.95 -6.07 -3.01
N GLU A 242 -2.90 -5.13 -2.87
CA GLU A 242 -3.50 -4.41 -4.01
C GLU A 242 -2.49 -3.65 -4.87
N GLY A 243 -1.35 -3.26 -4.29
CA GLY A 243 -0.29 -2.51 -4.96
C GLY A 243 0.71 -3.34 -5.77
N VAL A 244 0.67 -4.67 -5.68
CA VAL A 244 1.72 -5.54 -6.21
C VAL A 244 2.02 -5.29 -7.69
N LYS A 245 3.32 -5.21 -8.03
CA LYS A 245 3.82 -5.02 -9.39
C LYS A 245 5.24 -5.54 -9.54
N LEU A 246 5.73 -5.60 -10.78
CA LEU A 246 7.16 -5.74 -11.07
C LEU A 246 7.83 -4.36 -11.00
N ALA A 247 8.77 -4.20 -10.09
CA ALA A 247 9.49 -2.93 -9.88
C ALA A 247 10.91 -3.21 -9.38
N PRO A 248 11.81 -2.23 -9.38
CA PRO A 248 13.07 -2.32 -8.66
C PRO A 248 12.84 -2.63 -7.18
N ALA A 249 13.74 -3.44 -6.59
CA ALA A 249 13.64 -3.87 -5.20
C ALA A 249 13.51 -2.70 -4.20
N GLU A 250 14.06 -1.55 -4.55
CA GLU A 250 13.98 -0.31 -3.78
C GLU A 250 12.55 0.13 -3.51
N HIS A 251 11.55 -0.29 -4.32
CA HIS A 251 10.15 0.03 -4.08
C HIS A 251 9.60 -0.59 -2.78
N ASP A 252 10.10 -1.75 -2.38
CA ASP A 252 9.75 -2.32 -1.07
C ASP A 252 10.72 -1.88 0.02
N LEU A 253 11.99 -1.65 -0.32
CA LEU A 253 13.04 -1.36 0.64
C LEU A 253 13.02 0.09 1.15
N PHE A 254 12.47 1.04 0.38
CA PHE A 254 12.50 2.47 0.75
C PHE A 254 11.80 2.78 2.07
N ALA A 255 10.80 2.00 2.45
CA ALA A 255 10.05 2.18 3.69
C ALA A 255 10.87 1.87 4.96
N PHE A 256 12.02 1.20 4.82
CA PHE A 256 12.86 0.75 5.94
C PHE A 256 14.08 1.64 6.19
N ASN A 257 14.18 2.76 5.48
CA ASN A 257 15.32 3.69 5.53
C ASN A 257 15.43 4.41 6.89
N GLY A 258 16.04 3.80 7.86
CA GLY A 258 16.27 4.37 9.19
C GLY A 258 17.64 3.99 9.72
N ASP A 259 17.85 4.23 11.00
CA ASP A 259 19.11 3.85 11.66
C ASP A 259 19.28 2.31 11.69
N ASP A 260 18.17 1.57 11.64
CA ASP A 260 18.16 0.09 11.62
C ASP A 260 18.20 -0.50 10.20
N PHE A 261 18.24 0.34 9.15
CA PHE A 261 18.28 -0.13 7.76
C PHE A 261 19.51 -1.01 7.44
N PRO A 262 20.72 -0.73 7.94
CA PRO A 262 21.87 -1.61 7.73
C PRO A 262 21.63 -3.05 8.21
N ALA A 263 20.98 -3.22 9.38
CA ALA A 263 20.64 -4.56 9.88
C ALA A 263 19.55 -5.26 9.05
N PHE A 264 18.59 -4.49 8.53
CA PHE A 264 17.59 -4.99 7.60
C PHE A 264 18.24 -5.45 6.29
N LEU A 265 19.08 -4.61 5.71
CA LEU A 265 19.73 -4.86 4.44
C LEU A 265 20.69 -6.07 4.52
N ASP A 266 21.44 -6.21 5.63
CA ASP A 266 22.28 -7.38 5.85
C ASP A 266 21.47 -8.68 5.88
N ALA A 267 20.34 -8.70 6.60
CA ALA A 267 19.43 -9.86 6.63
C ALA A 267 18.77 -10.14 5.29
N TYR A 268 18.38 -9.09 4.54
CA TYR A 268 17.82 -9.17 3.19
C TYR A 268 18.81 -9.75 2.19
N LEU A 269 20.04 -9.23 2.16
CA LEU A 269 21.13 -9.71 1.28
C LEU A 269 21.58 -11.11 1.67
N GLY A 270 21.60 -11.42 2.96
CA GLY A 270 21.91 -12.75 3.49
C GLY A 270 20.90 -13.83 3.08
N ALA A 271 19.65 -13.43 2.79
CA ALA A 271 18.60 -14.30 2.26
C ALA A 271 18.59 -14.40 0.72
N GLY A 272 19.54 -13.75 0.04
CA GLY A 272 19.66 -13.78 -1.43
C GLY A 272 18.97 -12.61 -2.12
N GLY A 273 18.63 -11.56 -1.40
CA GLY A 273 18.00 -10.35 -1.97
C GLY A 273 18.86 -9.64 -3.01
N VAL A 274 18.25 -8.75 -3.75
CA VAL A 274 18.87 -7.98 -4.85
C VAL A 274 20.03 -7.13 -4.31
N ARG A 275 21.17 -7.17 -5.01
CA ARG A 275 22.37 -6.42 -4.64
C ARG A 275 22.57 -5.15 -5.47
N ASP A 276 21.98 -5.10 -6.65
CA ASP A 276 22.07 -3.95 -7.55
C ASP A 276 21.03 -2.91 -7.12
N LEU A 277 21.38 -2.13 -6.09
CA LEU A 277 20.52 -1.14 -5.43
C LEU A 277 21.12 0.27 -5.59
N HIS A 278 20.28 1.26 -5.89
CA HIS A 278 20.67 2.62 -6.22
C HIS A 278 19.99 3.66 -5.32
N ALA A 279 20.76 4.53 -4.70
CA ALA A 279 20.24 5.59 -3.83
C ALA A 279 19.26 6.54 -4.55
N GLU A 280 19.48 6.77 -5.85
CA GLU A 280 18.60 7.57 -6.71
C GLU A 280 17.21 6.94 -6.84
N THR A 281 17.14 5.61 -6.97
CA THR A 281 15.87 4.87 -7.05
C THR A 281 15.14 4.88 -5.71
N PHE A 282 15.85 4.76 -4.57
CA PHE A 282 15.26 5.05 -3.25
C PHE A 282 14.71 6.48 -3.19
N GLY A 283 15.49 7.46 -3.67
CA GLY A 283 15.09 8.85 -3.74
C GLY A 283 13.80 9.06 -4.54
N PHE A 284 13.68 8.40 -5.70
CA PHE A 284 12.46 8.41 -6.49
C PHE A 284 11.25 7.98 -5.66
N TYR A 285 11.31 6.85 -4.95
CA TYR A 285 10.20 6.36 -4.15
C TYR A 285 9.91 7.23 -2.92
N PHE A 286 10.92 7.86 -2.29
CA PHE A 286 10.70 8.84 -1.23
C PHE A 286 9.87 10.03 -1.71
N TYR A 287 10.29 10.65 -2.82
CA TYR A 287 9.61 11.81 -3.37
C TYR A 287 8.24 11.43 -3.95
N ARG A 288 8.17 10.31 -4.67
CA ARG A 288 6.92 9.83 -5.26
C ARG A 288 5.86 9.59 -4.18
N ARG A 289 6.15 8.79 -3.16
CA ARG A 289 5.20 8.49 -2.09
C ARG A 289 4.70 9.75 -1.39
N ASN A 290 5.62 10.64 -1.07
CA ASN A 290 5.27 11.89 -0.40
C ASN A 290 4.35 12.79 -1.23
N LEU A 291 4.65 12.99 -2.51
CA LEU A 291 3.85 13.83 -3.39
C LEU A 291 2.54 13.15 -3.83
N GLU A 292 2.51 11.84 -3.93
CA GLU A 292 1.30 11.05 -4.19
C GLU A 292 0.32 11.18 -3.02
N ASP A 293 0.77 10.94 -1.78
CA ASP A 293 -0.03 11.13 -0.57
C ASP A 293 -0.53 12.57 -0.43
N LEU A 294 0.35 13.55 -0.69
CA LEU A 294 -0.03 14.97 -0.71
C LEU A 294 -1.14 15.25 -1.72
N THR A 295 -1.03 14.69 -2.91
CA THR A 295 -2.03 14.84 -3.98
C THR A 295 -3.37 14.24 -3.57
N ASP A 296 -3.35 13.05 -2.97
CA ASP A 296 -4.56 12.39 -2.49
C ASP A 296 -5.26 13.20 -1.39
N TYR A 297 -4.50 13.78 -0.45
CA TYR A 297 -5.08 14.69 0.54
C TYR A 297 -5.70 15.93 -0.09
N ILE A 298 -5.01 16.55 -1.06
CA ILE A 298 -5.54 17.73 -1.77
C ILE A 298 -6.85 17.37 -2.48
N VAL A 299 -6.89 16.29 -3.25
CA VAL A 299 -8.07 15.86 -4.00
C VAL A 299 -9.24 15.54 -3.06
N ARG A 300 -8.99 14.78 -2.01
CA ARG A 300 -10.04 14.45 -1.02
C ARG A 300 -10.61 15.66 -0.33
N ILE A 301 -9.77 16.57 0.16
CA ILE A 301 -10.21 17.76 0.88
C ILE A 301 -10.99 18.71 -0.04
N LEU A 302 -10.54 18.88 -1.27
CA LEU A 302 -11.20 19.78 -2.22
C LEU A 302 -12.53 19.24 -2.76
N HIS A 303 -12.65 17.90 -2.94
CA HIS A 303 -13.73 17.34 -3.76
C HIS A 303 -14.58 16.26 -3.08
N GLU A 304 -14.08 15.58 -2.05
CA GLU A 304 -14.70 14.35 -1.56
C GLU A 304 -15.16 14.45 -0.10
N ASN A 305 -14.36 15.09 0.76
CA ASN A 305 -14.56 15.10 2.21
C ASN A 305 -15.68 16.02 2.69
N ASP A 306 -16.30 15.63 3.81
CA ASP A 306 -16.99 16.58 4.68
C ASP A 306 -16.00 17.41 5.52
N ASP A 307 -16.51 18.35 6.33
CA ASP A 307 -15.64 19.25 7.11
C ASP A 307 -14.89 18.53 8.24
N THR A 308 -15.46 17.45 8.78
CA THR A 308 -14.82 16.66 9.85
C THR A 308 -13.65 15.88 9.29
N GLN A 309 -13.85 15.18 8.16
CA GLN A 309 -12.81 14.43 7.50
C GLN A 309 -11.71 15.36 6.96
N SER A 310 -12.07 16.50 6.41
CA SER A 310 -11.12 17.52 5.94
C SER A 310 -10.19 18.00 7.06
N ALA A 311 -10.71 18.22 8.27
CA ALA A 311 -9.87 18.64 9.41
C ALA A 311 -8.85 17.55 9.80
N MET A 312 -9.23 16.28 9.73
CA MET A 312 -8.33 15.15 9.99
C MET A 312 -7.24 15.06 8.90
N ASP A 313 -7.63 15.15 7.63
CA ASP A 313 -6.72 15.03 6.50
C ASP A 313 -5.75 16.21 6.39
N VAL A 314 -6.14 17.43 6.78
CA VAL A 314 -5.22 18.57 6.95
C VAL A 314 -4.16 18.26 8.03
N GLY A 315 -4.58 17.64 9.14
CA GLY A 315 -3.66 17.19 10.19
C GLY A 315 -2.66 16.16 9.66
N ALA A 316 -3.15 15.14 8.92
CA ALA A 316 -2.34 14.12 8.30
C ALA A 316 -1.38 14.71 7.25
N THR A 317 -1.82 15.61 6.39
CA THR A 317 -0.98 16.34 5.42
C THR A 317 0.24 16.96 6.13
N ARG A 318 0.03 17.59 7.28
CA ARG A 318 1.10 18.22 8.05
C ARG A 318 2.08 17.18 8.63
N SER A 319 1.57 16.12 9.25
CA SER A 319 2.38 15.15 10.00
C SER A 319 3.03 14.08 9.11
N GLU A 320 2.42 13.74 7.99
CA GLU A 320 2.88 12.65 7.13
C GLU A 320 3.65 13.16 5.91
N CYS A 321 3.16 14.24 5.26
CA CYS A 321 3.84 14.79 4.10
C CYS A 321 4.90 15.86 4.50
N LEU A 322 4.45 17.00 5.06
CA LEU A 322 5.33 18.16 5.26
C LEU A 322 6.44 17.91 6.29
N ALA A 323 6.21 17.09 7.30
CA ALA A 323 7.20 16.81 8.34
C ALA A 323 8.45 16.11 7.79
N SER A 324 8.35 15.35 6.69
CA SER A 324 9.47 14.66 6.07
C SER A 324 10.31 15.57 5.15
N TRP A 325 9.75 16.69 4.67
CA TRP A 325 10.39 17.54 3.64
C TRP A 325 11.82 17.99 3.96
N PRO A 326 12.13 18.46 5.18
CA PRO A 326 13.50 18.89 5.52
C PRO A 326 14.53 17.76 5.44
N HIS A 327 14.08 16.50 5.40
CA HIS A 327 14.95 15.32 5.49
C HIS A 327 15.07 14.52 4.20
N MET A 328 14.34 14.88 3.13
CA MET A 328 14.25 14.08 1.90
C MET A 328 15.64 13.82 1.27
N GLU A 329 16.42 14.86 1.00
CA GLU A 329 17.78 14.71 0.43
C GLU A 329 18.74 14.02 1.41
N ALA A 330 18.67 14.35 2.70
CA ALA A 330 19.48 13.68 3.71
C ALA A 330 19.19 12.18 3.82
N SER A 331 17.94 11.76 3.54
CA SER A 331 17.59 10.34 3.49
C SER A 331 18.24 9.64 2.29
N ILE A 332 18.30 10.29 1.12
CA ILE A 332 19.00 9.75 -0.06
C ILE A 332 20.50 9.59 0.22
N GLU A 333 21.14 10.62 0.79
CA GLU A 333 22.56 10.56 1.14
C GLU A 333 22.84 9.46 2.18
N ARG A 334 21.99 9.33 3.20
CA ARG A 334 22.12 8.26 4.20
C ARG A 334 22.05 6.89 3.53
N VAL A 335 21.08 6.65 2.66
CA VAL A 335 20.97 5.38 1.92
C VAL A 335 22.22 5.15 1.08
N ARG A 336 22.74 6.18 0.38
CA ARG A 336 23.96 6.07 -0.43
C ARG A 336 25.17 5.64 0.40
N GLU A 337 25.35 6.23 1.59
CA GLU A 337 26.40 5.84 2.53
C GLU A 337 26.24 4.39 3.01
N GLN A 338 25.01 4.02 3.41
CA GLN A 338 24.70 2.66 3.89
C GLN A 338 24.89 1.59 2.80
N LEU A 339 24.51 1.89 1.56
CA LEU A 339 24.74 0.97 0.43
C LEU A 339 26.25 0.82 0.14
N ALA A 340 27.02 1.90 0.18
CA ALA A 340 28.46 1.86 -0.06
C ALA A 340 29.24 1.07 1.02
N GLU A 341 28.69 0.94 2.23
CA GLU A 341 29.29 0.14 3.30
C GLU A 341 28.98 -1.35 3.19
N LEU A 342 27.83 -1.73 2.58
CA LEU A 342 27.29 -3.10 2.61
C LEU A 342 27.37 -3.85 1.27
N LEU A 343 27.50 -3.14 0.15
CA LEU A 343 27.60 -3.71 -1.21
C LEU A 343 28.99 -3.66 -1.77
#